data_e9aa192ec2a4edad9a0ebcc3597bb28a
#
_entry.id   e9aa192ec2a4edad9a0ebcc3597bb28a
#
_cell.length_a   1.000
_cell.length_b   1.000
_cell.length_c   1.000
_cell.angle_alpha   90.00
_cell.angle_beta   90.00
_cell.angle_gamma   90.00
#
_symmetry.space_group_name_H-M   'P 1'
#
loop_
_entity.id
_entity.type
_entity.pdbx_description
1 polymer ?
#
loop_
_entity_poly.entity_id
_entity_poly.type
_entity_poly.pdbx_seq_one_letter_code
_entity_poly.pdbx_strand_id
1 'polypeptide(L)'
;EKLIEFTKKHATCPVIVSGRGNNFVYVSADADLDKAMSVIINAKTSNISVCNALDKVVIDVNLPNWEDFANQLVRALQERKVTVLGDATIAKATQISQIDSDEIWYEEFLDYKIVIGSVSSNQEAIAKINKYCGGHSAAIITESEITAQEFMDNVDASSVYHNASTRFTDGGQFGLGGELAISTDKLHQRGPIGLQHLVTNKWYVYGEGQVR
;
A
#
# COMPACT_ATOMS: atom_id res chain seq x y z
N GLU A 1 -12.97 -5.73 12.58
CA GLU A 1 -11.95 -5.48 13.59
C GLU A 1 -12.27 -6.20 14.91
N LYS A 2 -13.44 -5.99 15.53
CA LYS A 2 -13.83 -6.65 16.80
C LYS A 2 -13.77 -8.19 16.75
N LEU A 3 -14.16 -8.81 15.62
CA LEU A 3 -14.08 -10.25 15.44
C LEU A 3 -12.62 -10.74 15.38
N ILE A 4 -11.74 -9.99 14.70
CA ILE A 4 -10.31 -10.30 14.64
C ILE A 4 -9.70 -10.28 16.04
N GLU A 5 -9.94 -9.23 16.80
CA GLU A 5 -9.45 -9.10 18.18
C GLU A 5 -10.00 -10.21 19.09
N PHE A 6 -11.28 -10.52 18.98
CA PHE A 6 -11.88 -11.64 19.69
C PHE A 6 -11.20 -12.96 19.35
N THR A 7 -10.98 -13.22 18.03
CA THR A 7 -10.33 -14.45 17.56
C THR A 7 -8.89 -14.56 18.05
N LYS A 8 -8.11 -13.49 17.94
CA LYS A 8 -6.71 -13.44 18.46
C LYS A 8 -6.65 -13.78 19.95
N LYS A 9 -7.62 -13.31 20.72
CA LYS A 9 -7.65 -13.52 22.17
C LYS A 9 -8.09 -14.93 22.58
N HIS A 10 -8.93 -15.59 21.81
CA HIS A 10 -9.58 -16.84 22.21
C HIS A 10 -9.16 -18.08 21.41
N ALA A 11 -8.46 -17.90 20.28
CA ALA A 11 -7.97 -19.02 19.49
C ALA A 11 -6.93 -19.83 20.25
N THR A 12 -7.00 -21.16 20.12
CA THR A 12 -6.02 -22.10 20.68
C THR A 12 -4.96 -22.53 19.66
N CYS A 13 -5.03 -22.01 18.44
CA CYS A 13 -4.06 -22.20 17.36
C CYS A 13 -3.50 -20.85 16.90
N PRO A 14 -2.38 -20.83 16.17
CA PRO A 14 -1.87 -19.60 15.55
C PRO A 14 -2.92 -18.97 14.63
N VAL A 15 -3.05 -17.66 14.69
CA VAL A 15 -4.00 -16.88 13.88
C VAL A 15 -3.24 -16.01 12.92
N ILE A 16 -3.50 -16.16 11.62
CA ILE A 16 -3.02 -15.26 10.58
C ILE A 16 -4.11 -14.22 10.35
N VAL A 17 -3.75 -12.95 10.46
CA VAL A 17 -4.69 -11.84 10.41
C VAL A 17 -4.57 -11.09 9.09
N SER A 18 -5.70 -10.89 8.42
CA SER A 18 -5.83 -9.91 7.35
C SER A 18 -5.90 -8.51 7.94
N GLY A 19 -5.01 -7.62 7.49
CA GLY A 19 -4.99 -6.22 7.91
C GLY A 19 -5.83 -5.32 7.02
N ARG A 20 -5.81 -4.02 7.32
CA ARG A 20 -6.46 -2.99 6.51
C ARG A 20 -5.65 -2.70 5.25
N GLY A 21 -6.34 -2.50 4.13
CA GLY A 21 -5.75 -2.16 2.85
C GLY A 21 -5.58 -0.64 2.63
N ASN A 22 -5.04 0.07 3.61
CA ASN A 22 -4.78 1.51 3.47
C ASN A 22 -3.49 1.77 2.69
N ASN A 23 -3.56 1.68 1.37
CA ASN A 23 -2.39 1.69 0.50
C ASN A 23 -1.96 3.09 0.10
N PHE A 24 -0.65 3.24 -0.11
CA PHE A 24 -0.01 4.50 -0.45
C PHE A 24 0.75 4.41 -1.78
N VAL A 25 0.74 5.52 -2.54
CA VAL A 25 1.70 5.79 -3.61
C VAL A 25 2.44 7.07 -3.29
N TYR A 26 3.77 7.01 -3.31
CA TYR A 26 4.66 8.15 -3.22
C TYR A 26 5.17 8.53 -4.61
N VAL A 27 5.01 9.79 -4.97
CA VAL A 27 5.56 10.38 -6.19
C VAL A 27 6.77 11.20 -5.79
N SER A 28 7.96 10.71 -6.12
CA SER A 28 9.23 11.31 -5.70
C SER A 28 9.60 12.52 -6.54
N ALA A 29 10.63 13.26 -6.12
CA ALA A 29 11.10 14.47 -6.78
C ALA A 29 11.61 14.27 -8.22
N ASP A 30 11.92 13.05 -8.60
CA ASP A 30 12.43 12.67 -9.92
C ASP A 30 11.48 11.71 -10.67
N ALA A 31 10.22 11.64 -10.25
CA ALA A 31 9.24 10.74 -10.83
C ALA A 31 8.91 11.06 -12.29
N ASP A 32 8.75 10.00 -13.09
CA ASP A 32 8.07 10.10 -14.39
C ASP A 32 6.58 10.34 -14.15
N LEU A 33 6.07 11.50 -14.61
CA LEU A 33 4.70 11.93 -14.34
C LEU A 33 3.64 11.09 -15.06
N ASP A 34 3.95 10.57 -16.25
CA ASP A 34 3.04 9.70 -17.01
C ASP A 34 2.89 8.34 -16.31
N LYS A 35 4.01 7.78 -15.82
CA LYS A 35 3.98 6.58 -14.98
C LYS A 35 3.20 6.82 -13.69
N ALA A 36 3.45 7.93 -12.99
CA ALA A 36 2.75 8.30 -11.77
C ALA A 36 1.23 8.40 -12.00
N MET A 37 0.81 9.11 -13.03
CA MET A 37 -0.60 9.24 -13.42
C MET A 37 -1.23 7.88 -13.69
N SER A 38 -0.59 7.06 -14.52
CA SER A 38 -1.11 5.73 -14.90
C SER A 38 -1.24 4.81 -13.70
N VAL A 39 -0.23 4.75 -12.84
CA VAL A 39 -0.23 3.90 -11.64
C VAL A 39 -1.32 4.34 -10.65
N ILE A 40 -1.41 5.63 -10.35
CA ILE A 40 -2.39 6.17 -9.39
C ILE A 40 -3.83 5.94 -9.88
N ILE A 41 -4.11 6.27 -11.15
CA ILE A 41 -5.44 6.08 -11.71
C ILE A 41 -5.82 4.59 -11.72
N ASN A 42 -4.93 3.71 -12.18
CA ASN A 42 -5.17 2.26 -12.13
C ASN A 42 -5.40 1.77 -10.71
N ALA A 43 -4.52 2.13 -9.78
CA ALA A 43 -4.59 1.66 -8.40
C ALA A 43 -5.86 2.12 -7.68
N LYS A 44 -6.38 3.32 -8.00
CA LYS A 44 -7.61 3.84 -7.39
C LYS A 44 -8.88 3.40 -8.07
N THR A 45 -8.92 3.28 -9.40
CA THR A 45 -10.20 3.18 -10.13
C THR A 45 -10.49 1.83 -10.75
N SER A 46 -9.55 0.91 -10.82
CA SER A 46 -9.76 -0.42 -11.42
C SER A 46 -10.72 -1.30 -10.59
N ASN A 47 -10.65 -1.22 -9.27
CA ASN A 47 -11.61 -1.80 -8.33
C ASN A 47 -11.40 -1.14 -6.95
N ILE A 48 -12.44 -0.49 -6.43
CA ILE A 48 -12.37 0.27 -5.17
C ILE A 48 -12.66 -0.57 -3.93
N SER A 49 -13.34 -1.70 -4.07
CA SER A 49 -13.83 -2.51 -2.95
C SER A 49 -12.90 -3.68 -2.61
N VAL A 50 -11.60 -3.49 -2.78
CA VAL A 50 -10.56 -4.48 -2.52
C VAL A 50 -9.41 -3.90 -1.70
N CYS A 51 -8.81 -4.73 -0.87
CA CYS A 51 -7.77 -4.33 0.08
C CYS A 51 -6.48 -3.77 -0.56
N ASN A 52 -6.23 -4.03 -1.85
CA ASN A 52 -5.07 -3.50 -2.59
C ASN A 52 -5.39 -2.22 -3.41
N ALA A 53 -6.62 -1.67 -3.27
CA ALA A 53 -6.97 -0.38 -3.87
C ALA A 53 -6.21 0.77 -3.20
N LEU A 54 -5.90 1.81 -3.98
CA LEU A 54 -5.17 2.97 -3.49
C LEU A 54 -6.09 3.92 -2.72
N ASP A 55 -5.64 4.38 -1.56
CA ASP A 55 -6.37 5.35 -0.74
C ASP A 55 -5.61 6.65 -0.51
N LYS A 56 -4.30 6.60 -0.56
CA LYS A 56 -3.44 7.76 -0.25
C LYS A 56 -2.35 7.95 -1.30
N VAL A 57 -2.14 9.20 -1.68
CA VAL A 57 -1.00 9.63 -2.49
C VAL A 57 -0.21 10.66 -1.70
N VAL A 58 1.11 10.59 -1.74
CA VAL A 58 1.98 11.66 -1.25
C VAL A 58 2.89 12.12 -2.39
N ILE A 59 2.98 13.44 -2.59
CA ILE A 59 3.74 14.07 -3.67
C ILE A 59 4.90 14.84 -3.05
N ASP A 60 6.11 14.63 -3.55
CA ASP A 60 7.26 15.43 -3.16
C ASP A 60 7.15 16.84 -3.74
N VAL A 61 7.20 17.85 -2.89
CA VAL A 61 7.12 19.26 -3.32
C VAL A 61 8.40 19.73 -4.04
N ASN A 62 9.47 18.95 -4.03
CA ASN A 62 10.66 19.19 -4.83
C ASN A 62 10.57 18.63 -6.25
N LEU A 63 9.51 17.90 -6.58
CA LEU A 63 9.21 17.46 -7.95
C LEU A 63 9.01 18.70 -8.83
N PRO A 64 9.73 18.85 -9.96
CA PRO A 64 9.49 19.97 -10.88
C PRO A 64 8.03 20.06 -11.33
N ASN A 65 7.44 21.24 -11.22
CA ASN A 65 6.02 21.50 -11.56
C ASN A 65 5.01 20.60 -10.82
N TRP A 66 5.29 20.25 -9.58
CA TRP A 66 4.43 19.37 -8.76
C TRP A 66 3.00 19.92 -8.63
N GLU A 67 2.81 21.25 -8.59
CA GLU A 67 1.47 21.87 -8.53
C GLU A 67 0.66 21.60 -9.79
N ASP A 68 1.29 21.67 -10.96
CA ASP A 68 0.65 21.36 -12.24
C ASP A 68 0.28 19.87 -12.31
N PHE A 69 1.18 18.99 -11.88
CA PHE A 69 0.91 17.57 -11.78
C PHE A 69 -0.24 17.27 -10.81
N ALA A 70 -0.23 17.87 -9.62
CA ALA A 70 -1.30 17.71 -8.64
C ALA A 70 -2.66 18.16 -9.19
N ASN A 71 -2.70 19.29 -9.90
CA ASN A 71 -3.92 19.78 -10.55
C ASN A 71 -4.41 18.82 -11.65
N GLN A 72 -3.52 18.29 -12.48
CA GLN A 72 -3.88 17.29 -13.51
C GLN A 72 -4.40 16.01 -12.89
N LEU A 73 -3.74 15.50 -11.83
CA LEU A 73 -4.15 14.30 -11.11
C LEU A 73 -5.53 14.48 -10.48
N VAL A 74 -5.77 15.60 -9.80
CA VAL A 74 -7.09 15.92 -9.20
C VAL A 74 -8.17 15.89 -10.26
N ARG A 75 -7.98 16.56 -11.40
CA ARG A 75 -8.95 16.58 -12.50
C ARG A 75 -9.22 15.17 -13.04
N ALA A 76 -8.17 14.39 -13.30
CA ALA A 76 -8.29 13.04 -13.82
C ALA A 76 -9.02 12.09 -12.87
N LEU A 77 -8.87 12.27 -11.55
CA LEU A 77 -9.60 11.52 -10.52
C LEU A 77 -11.06 11.96 -10.44
N GLN A 78 -11.33 13.28 -10.46
CA GLN A 78 -12.68 13.83 -10.40
C GLN A 78 -13.53 13.45 -11.64
N GLU A 79 -12.94 13.42 -12.83
CA GLU A 79 -13.59 12.91 -14.06
C GLU A 79 -14.06 11.46 -13.90
N ARG A 80 -13.37 10.69 -13.04
CA ARG A 80 -13.72 9.30 -12.68
C ARG A 80 -14.59 9.22 -11.41
N LYS A 81 -15.18 10.34 -11.01
CA LYS A 81 -16.08 10.46 -9.84
C LYS A 81 -15.40 10.14 -8.50
N VAL A 82 -14.08 10.27 -8.42
CA VAL A 82 -13.34 10.11 -7.16
C VAL A 82 -13.40 11.43 -6.38
N THR A 83 -13.85 11.37 -5.14
CA THR A 83 -13.75 12.47 -4.18
C THR A 83 -12.29 12.62 -3.75
N VAL A 84 -11.71 13.78 -4.01
CA VAL A 84 -10.31 14.07 -3.70
C VAL A 84 -10.24 15.07 -2.55
N LEU A 85 -9.49 14.72 -1.52
CA LEU A 85 -9.16 15.59 -0.38
C LEU A 85 -7.66 15.83 -0.36
N GLY A 86 -7.22 16.97 0.16
CA GLY A 86 -5.80 17.31 0.26
C GLY A 86 -5.38 17.70 1.66
N ASP A 87 -4.09 17.56 1.97
CA ASP A 87 -3.50 18.31 3.08
C ASP A 87 -3.52 19.82 2.76
N ALA A 88 -3.08 20.66 3.70
CA ALA A 88 -3.13 22.11 3.54
C ALA A 88 -2.37 22.61 2.29
N THR A 89 -1.24 21.98 1.95
CA THR A 89 -0.41 22.36 0.80
C THR A 89 -1.10 22.00 -0.51
N ILE A 90 -1.55 20.76 -0.63
CA ILE A 90 -2.26 20.27 -1.83
C ILE A 90 -3.60 20.97 -2.01
N ALA A 91 -4.39 21.12 -0.94
CA ALA A 91 -5.70 21.78 -1.00
C ALA A 91 -5.58 23.23 -1.48
N LYS A 92 -4.56 23.95 -1.02
CA LYS A 92 -4.26 25.32 -1.46
C LYS A 92 -3.88 25.38 -2.95
N ALA A 93 -3.00 24.46 -3.40
CA ALA A 93 -2.50 24.45 -4.78
C ALA A 93 -3.57 24.04 -5.79
N THR A 94 -4.48 23.12 -5.41
CA THR A 94 -5.46 22.50 -6.33
C THR A 94 -6.90 22.95 -6.10
N GLN A 95 -7.17 23.79 -5.09
CA GLN A 95 -8.48 24.30 -4.72
C GLN A 95 -9.52 23.22 -4.39
N ILE A 96 -9.07 22.09 -3.84
CA ILE A 96 -9.95 21.03 -3.33
C ILE A 96 -10.17 21.19 -1.82
N SER A 97 -11.11 20.39 -1.27
CA SER A 97 -11.35 20.37 0.18
C SER A 97 -10.12 19.88 0.94
N GLN A 98 -9.78 20.60 1.99
CA GLN A 98 -8.74 20.18 2.92
C GLN A 98 -9.28 19.09 3.85
N ILE A 99 -8.41 18.18 4.28
CA ILE A 99 -8.72 17.19 5.33
C ILE A 99 -8.95 17.91 6.67
N ASP A 100 -9.91 17.41 7.46
CA ASP A 100 -10.28 18.01 8.75
C ASP A 100 -9.35 17.59 9.89
N SER A 101 -8.79 16.38 9.81
CA SER A 101 -7.87 15.84 10.83
C SER A 101 -6.92 14.80 10.24
N ASP A 102 -5.84 14.51 10.99
CA ASP A 102 -4.88 13.46 10.61
C ASP A 102 -5.44 12.04 10.73
N GLU A 103 -6.58 11.84 11.38
CA GLU A 103 -7.20 10.52 11.54
C GLU A 103 -7.60 9.91 10.20
N ILE A 104 -7.93 10.75 9.22
CA ILE A 104 -8.28 10.30 7.86
C ILE A 104 -7.14 9.54 7.16
N TRP A 105 -5.89 9.77 7.58
CA TRP A 105 -4.74 9.02 7.05
C TRP A 105 -4.76 7.54 7.46
N TYR A 106 -5.46 7.16 8.53
CA TYR A 106 -5.62 5.78 8.97
C TYR A 106 -6.81 5.05 8.33
N GLU A 107 -7.71 5.80 7.65
CA GLU A 107 -8.93 5.20 7.11
C GLU A 107 -8.65 4.42 5.82
N GLU A 108 -9.17 3.22 5.73
CA GLU A 108 -9.37 2.48 4.48
C GLU A 108 -10.73 2.86 3.93
N PHE A 109 -10.77 3.44 2.72
CA PHE A 109 -12.00 4.02 2.21
C PHE A 109 -12.96 3.01 1.58
N LEU A 110 -12.44 2.03 0.83
CA LEU A 110 -13.25 1.09 0.04
C LEU A 110 -14.31 1.79 -0.82
N ASP A 111 -14.01 3.01 -1.25
CA ASP A 111 -14.90 3.92 -1.95
C ASP A 111 -14.13 4.77 -2.96
N TYR A 112 -14.85 5.49 -3.83
CA TYR A 112 -14.30 6.52 -4.73
C TYR A 112 -13.87 7.77 -3.95
N LYS A 113 -12.94 7.60 -3.03
CA LYS A 113 -12.36 8.63 -2.18
C LYS A 113 -10.85 8.43 -2.06
N ILE A 114 -10.09 9.52 -2.13
CA ILE A 114 -8.63 9.51 -2.01
C ILE A 114 -8.15 10.75 -1.27
N VAL A 115 -7.05 10.63 -0.53
CA VAL A 115 -6.33 11.77 0.05
C VAL A 115 -5.00 11.94 -0.64
N ILE A 116 -4.68 13.17 -1.02
CA ILE A 116 -3.39 13.57 -1.57
C ILE A 116 -2.69 14.46 -0.54
N GLY A 117 -1.47 14.12 -0.18
CA GLY A 117 -0.65 14.92 0.71
C GLY A 117 0.68 15.31 0.09
N SER A 118 1.35 16.22 0.76
CA SER A 118 2.68 16.70 0.40
C SER A 118 3.74 16.14 1.35
N VAL A 119 4.94 15.97 0.83
CA VAL A 119 6.16 15.65 1.57
C VAL A 119 7.33 16.40 0.94
N SER A 120 8.45 16.54 1.64
CA SER A 120 9.64 17.26 1.17
C SER A 120 10.86 16.36 1.00
N SER A 121 10.72 15.06 1.23
CA SER A 121 11.82 14.10 1.09
C SER A 121 11.32 12.65 1.09
N ASN A 122 12.18 11.75 0.60
CA ASN A 122 11.96 10.29 0.67
C ASN A 122 11.77 9.81 2.12
N GLN A 123 12.58 10.34 3.06
CA GLN A 123 12.50 9.97 4.47
C GLN A 123 11.17 10.40 5.10
N GLU A 124 10.64 11.57 4.75
CA GLU A 124 9.33 12.03 5.22
C GLU A 124 8.21 11.14 4.65
N ALA A 125 8.29 10.78 3.37
CA ALA A 125 7.34 9.86 2.74
C ALA A 125 7.34 8.49 3.43
N ILE A 126 8.52 7.91 3.66
CA ILE A 126 8.69 6.63 4.37
C ILE A 126 8.09 6.71 5.79
N ALA A 127 8.42 7.76 6.54
CA ALA A 127 7.91 7.94 7.91
C ALA A 127 6.37 8.06 7.93
N LYS A 128 5.79 8.82 7.00
CA LYS A 128 4.35 9.00 6.87
C LYS A 128 3.66 7.68 6.48
N ILE A 129 4.20 6.97 5.51
CA ILE A 129 3.66 5.69 5.06
C ILE A 129 3.72 4.66 6.19
N ASN A 130 4.86 4.51 6.87
CA ASN A 130 5.01 3.58 7.98
C ASN A 130 4.05 3.87 9.14
N LYS A 131 3.72 5.15 9.36
CA LYS A 131 2.77 5.54 10.39
C LYS A 131 1.34 5.15 10.06
N TYR A 132 0.93 5.22 8.78
CA TYR A 132 -0.48 5.21 8.42
C TYR A 132 -0.92 4.03 7.54
N CYS A 133 -0.04 3.38 6.77
CA CYS A 133 -0.44 2.42 5.74
C CYS A 133 -1.01 1.09 6.27
N GLY A 134 -0.88 0.80 7.55
CA GLY A 134 -1.36 -0.46 8.13
C GLY A 134 -0.61 -1.71 7.67
N GLY A 135 0.49 -1.55 6.93
CA GLY A 135 1.39 -2.64 6.55
C GLY A 135 0.94 -3.49 5.36
N HIS A 136 -0.03 -3.05 4.56
CA HIS A 136 -0.52 -3.83 3.41
C HIS A 136 0.35 -3.61 2.16
N SER A 137 0.23 -2.48 1.47
CA SER A 137 0.99 -2.21 0.25
C SER A 137 1.37 -0.74 0.12
N ALA A 138 2.55 -0.49 -0.42
CA ALA A 138 3.01 0.84 -0.77
C ALA A 138 3.79 0.81 -2.09
N ALA A 139 3.74 1.91 -2.84
CA ALA A 139 4.52 2.07 -4.06
C ALA A 139 5.26 3.41 -4.08
N ILE A 140 6.42 3.42 -4.71
CA ILE A 140 7.14 4.63 -5.07
C ILE A 140 7.20 4.75 -6.59
N ILE A 141 7.03 5.98 -7.09
CA ILE A 141 7.31 6.34 -8.48
C ILE A 141 8.56 7.20 -8.49
N THR A 142 9.64 6.70 -9.06
CA THR A 142 10.95 7.35 -9.13
C THR A 142 11.76 6.79 -10.29
N GLU A 143 12.63 7.59 -10.88
CA GLU A 143 13.60 7.11 -11.87
C GLU A 143 14.98 6.81 -11.22
N SER A 144 15.15 7.09 -9.93
CA SER A 144 16.35 6.78 -9.16
C SER A 144 16.28 5.40 -8.52
N GLU A 145 17.10 4.46 -8.96
CA GLU A 145 17.23 3.14 -8.32
C GLU A 145 17.66 3.24 -6.85
N ILE A 146 18.49 4.23 -6.50
CA ILE A 146 18.95 4.45 -5.13
C ILE A 146 17.77 4.85 -4.24
N THR A 147 16.97 5.81 -4.69
CA THR A 147 15.78 6.28 -3.97
C THR A 147 14.74 5.15 -3.85
N ALA A 148 14.55 4.38 -4.93
CA ALA A 148 13.67 3.22 -4.91
C ALA A 148 14.12 2.18 -3.89
N GLN A 149 15.40 1.82 -3.88
CA GLN A 149 15.94 0.83 -2.94
C GLN A 149 15.81 1.29 -1.49
N GLU A 150 16.15 2.57 -1.19
CA GLU A 150 15.96 3.14 0.14
C GLU A 150 14.49 3.07 0.59
N PHE A 151 13.55 3.39 -0.30
CA PHE A 151 12.12 3.28 -0.02
C PHE A 151 11.69 1.83 0.24
N MET A 152 12.09 0.90 -0.63
CA MET A 152 11.72 -0.51 -0.54
C MET A 152 12.28 -1.18 0.73
N ASP A 153 13.48 -0.81 1.16
CA ASP A 153 14.11 -1.37 2.36
C ASP A 153 13.51 -0.82 3.67
N ASN A 154 12.99 0.41 3.64
CA ASN A 154 12.56 1.11 4.86
C ASN A 154 11.04 1.22 5.02
N VAL A 155 10.23 0.92 4.00
CA VAL A 155 8.78 0.89 4.14
C VAL A 155 8.32 -0.45 4.69
N ASP A 156 7.64 -0.41 5.83
CA ASP A 156 7.13 -1.57 6.54
C ASP A 156 5.73 -1.99 6.02
N ALA A 157 5.69 -2.49 4.79
CA ALA A 157 4.50 -3.06 4.17
C ALA A 157 4.75 -4.50 3.72
N SER A 158 3.68 -5.27 3.53
CA SER A 158 3.76 -6.66 3.05
C SER A 158 4.24 -6.74 1.61
N SER A 159 3.95 -5.71 0.83
CA SER A 159 4.38 -5.57 -0.56
C SER A 159 4.78 -4.13 -0.84
N VAL A 160 5.99 -3.94 -1.34
CA VAL A 160 6.53 -2.63 -1.69
C VAL A 160 6.92 -2.65 -3.16
N TYR A 161 6.52 -1.62 -3.90
CA TYR A 161 6.63 -1.55 -5.35
C TYR A 161 7.46 -0.36 -5.80
N HIS A 162 8.29 -0.58 -6.80
CA HIS A 162 8.94 0.47 -7.57
C HIS A 162 8.26 0.54 -8.95
N ASN A 163 7.71 1.70 -9.29
CA ASN A 163 7.06 2.00 -10.58
C ASN A 163 5.94 1.01 -10.97
N ALA A 164 5.20 0.49 -9.98
CA ALA A 164 4.11 -0.43 -10.23
C ALA A 164 2.90 -0.17 -9.31
N SER A 165 1.74 -0.62 -9.75
CA SER A 165 0.46 -0.44 -9.03
C SER A 165 0.37 -1.36 -7.82
N THR A 166 -0.19 -0.87 -6.71
CA THR A 166 -0.52 -1.67 -5.52
C THR A 166 -1.51 -2.79 -5.82
N ARG A 167 -2.21 -2.71 -6.96
CA ARG A 167 -3.14 -3.75 -7.45
C ARG A 167 -2.47 -5.10 -7.72
N PHE A 168 -1.14 -5.14 -7.86
CA PHE A 168 -0.39 -6.38 -7.99
C PHE A 168 -0.26 -7.18 -6.68
N THR A 169 -0.63 -6.62 -5.53
CA THR A 169 -0.70 -7.41 -4.28
C THR A 169 -1.90 -8.35 -4.34
N ASP A 170 -1.69 -9.50 -4.95
CA ASP A 170 -2.72 -10.50 -5.25
C ASP A 170 -2.06 -11.87 -5.38
N GLY A 171 -2.65 -12.90 -4.79
CA GLY A 171 -2.09 -14.25 -4.79
C GLY A 171 -1.98 -14.86 -6.20
N GLY A 172 -2.91 -14.54 -7.09
CA GLY A 172 -2.87 -14.96 -8.48
C GLY A 172 -1.73 -14.28 -9.24
N GLN A 173 -1.54 -12.97 -9.02
CA GLN A 173 -0.44 -12.20 -9.63
C GLN A 173 0.93 -12.67 -9.13
N PHE A 174 1.03 -13.09 -7.86
CA PHE A 174 2.26 -13.63 -7.27
C PHE A 174 2.49 -15.12 -7.58
N GLY A 175 1.62 -15.75 -8.36
CA GLY A 175 1.77 -17.15 -8.76
C GLY A 175 1.48 -18.15 -7.63
N LEU A 176 0.78 -17.74 -6.58
CA LEU A 176 0.44 -18.58 -5.43
C LEU A 176 -0.84 -19.42 -5.64
N GLY A 177 -1.49 -19.28 -6.79
CA GLY A 177 -2.76 -19.93 -7.09
C GLY A 177 -3.93 -19.22 -6.39
N GLY A 178 -4.68 -19.93 -5.55
CA GLY A 178 -5.76 -19.31 -4.78
C GLY A 178 -5.26 -18.45 -3.64
N GLU A 179 -5.96 -17.35 -3.37
CA GLU A 179 -5.72 -16.47 -2.23
C GLU A 179 -6.87 -16.57 -1.24
N LEU A 180 -6.54 -16.73 0.04
CA LEU A 180 -7.52 -16.75 1.13
C LEU A 180 -7.65 -15.36 1.77
N ALA A 181 -6.54 -14.64 1.89
CA ALA A 181 -6.45 -13.31 2.49
C ALA A 181 -5.07 -12.70 2.20
N ILE A 182 -4.89 -11.42 2.54
CA ILE A 182 -3.57 -10.77 2.55
C ILE A 182 -3.26 -10.39 3.99
N SER A 183 -2.21 -10.99 4.55
CA SER A 183 -1.78 -10.72 5.93
C SER A 183 -0.87 -9.52 6.00
N THR A 184 -1.10 -8.66 7.00
CA THR A 184 -0.19 -7.57 7.38
C THR A 184 0.64 -7.91 8.63
N ASP A 185 0.32 -9.01 9.31
CA ASP A 185 1.06 -9.48 10.48
C ASP A 185 2.46 -9.99 10.10
N LYS A 186 3.36 -10.01 11.07
CA LYS A 186 4.74 -10.51 10.93
C LYS A 186 4.93 -11.87 11.62
N LEU A 187 3.95 -12.78 11.50
CA LEU A 187 4.06 -14.14 12.02
C LEU A 187 5.02 -14.95 11.12
N HIS A 188 4.65 -16.15 10.68
CA HIS A 188 5.47 -16.94 9.74
C HIS A 188 5.21 -16.59 8.27
N GLN A 189 4.14 -15.85 7.98
CA GLN A 189 3.76 -15.40 6.63
C GLN A 189 3.19 -13.98 6.69
N ARG A 190 3.54 -13.17 5.70
CA ARG A 190 3.04 -11.82 5.44
C ARG A 190 2.73 -11.68 3.96
N GLY A 191 1.74 -10.84 3.60
CA GLY A 191 1.27 -10.71 2.23
C GLY A 191 0.20 -11.75 1.87
N PRO A 192 0.03 -12.10 0.60
CA PRO A 192 -0.98 -13.06 0.15
C PRO A 192 -0.82 -14.44 0.81
N ILE A 193 -1.93 -14.95 1.33
CA ILE A 193 -2.02 -16.23 2.03
C ILE A 193 -2.69 -17.25 1.12
N GLY A 194 -1.96 -18.28 0.71
CA GLY A 194 -2.48 -19.46 0.03
C GLY A 194 -2.52 -20.69 0.95
N LEU A 195 -2.95 -21.81 0.41
CA LEU A 195 -3.14 -23.07 1.16
C LEU A 195 -1.86 -23.53 1.87
N GLN A 196 -0.70 -23.38 1.26
CA GLN A 196 0.59 -23.77 1.81
C GLN A 196 0.96 -23.05 3.13
N HIS A 197 0.35 -21.90 3.40
CA HIS A 197 0.60 -21.12 4.63
C HIS A 197 -0.26 -21.55 5.82
N LEU A 198 -1.26 -22.43 5.57
CA LEU A 198 -2.15 -22.98 6.60
C LEU A 198 -1.72 -24.37 7.09
N VAL A 199 -0.59 -24.88 6.58
CA VAL A 199 -0.06 -26.19 6.91
C VAL A 199 1.36 -26.07 7.46
N THR A 200 1.89 -27.15 8.02
CA THR A 200 3.26 -27.23 8.50
C THR A 200 3.97 -28.45 7.93
N ASN A 201 5.29 -28.48 8.05
CA ASN A 201 6.13 -29.56 7.56
C ASN A 201 6.16 -30.72 8.52
N LYS A 202 6.25 -31.94 7.98
CA LYS A 202 6.65 -33.16 8.68
C LYS A 202 7.72 -33.87 7.87
N TRP A 203 8.84 -34.13 8.50
CA TRP A 203 9.93 -34.86 7.87
C TRP A 203 9.74 -36.36 8.09
N TYR A 204 9.83 -37.14 7.01
CA TYR A 204 9.87 -38.60 7.04
C TYR A 204 11.30 -39.01 6.70
N VAL A 205 11.99 -39.63 7.66
CA VAL A 205 13.38 -40.06 7.49
C VAL A 205 13.42 -41.59 7.55
N TYR A 206 13.87 -42.18 6.48
CA TYR A 206 14.05 -43.64 6.38
C TYR A 206 15.54 -43.94 6.46
N GLY A 207 15.90 -44.84 7.37
CA GLY A 207 17.28 -45.24 7.59
C GLY A 207 17.45 -46.73 7.72
N GLU A 208 18.68 -47.23 7.56
CA GLU A 208 19.11 -48.62 7.69
C GLU A 208 20.10 -48.80 8.86
N GLY A 209 19.97 -47.98 9.91
CA GLY A 209 20.84 -48.04 11.08
C GLY A 209 22.04 -47.05 11.07
N GLN A 210 22.00 -46.02 10.18
CA GLN A 210 23.05 -45.00 10.19
C GLN A 210 23.07 -44.26 11.53
N VAL A 211 24.29 -43.99 12.01
CA VAL A 211 24.58 -43.22 13.23
C VAL A 211 25.42 -41.96 12.89
N ARG A 212 25.36 -40.95 13.75
CA ARG A 212 26.15 -39.73 13.60
C ARG A 212 27.14 -39.63 14.75
#